data_7ec430e3b9cdf368fd1dbd523f7756c6
#
_entry.id   7ec430e3b9cdf368fd1dbd523f7756c6
#
_cell.length_a   1.000
_cell.length_b   1.000
_cell.length_c   1.000
_cell.angle_alpha   90.00
_cell.angle_beta   90.00
_cell.angle_gamma   90.00
#
_symmetry.space_group_name_H-M   'P 1'
#
loop_
_entity.id
_entity.type
_entity.pdbx_description
1 polymer ?
#
loop_
_entity_poly.entity_id
_entity_poly.type
_entity_poly.pdbx_seq_one_letter_code
_entity_poly.pdbx_strand_id
1 'polypeptide(L)'
;MSSEPAIRCKGIGKAFQLYAHQNDQLKQILFGLWKTFYKEKWVLHDMTFTVEKGERVGILGRNGAGKTTLLQIICGITMPTKGEFEVKGRIAPILALGSGFDGLLTGRENARIGAAILGLSRREVDDCIEDIAAFADIGPFFEQPMRTYSMGMIARVAFAICAHAKADVLIVDEALSVGDEIFQRKCEKYIADFSRTGTILMVSHDLDFLENLCDRILWLEQGVVKEIGDPKRIIADYRAAMLAEEAQAAGAA
;
A
#
# COMPACT_ATOMS: atom_id res chain seq x y z
N MET A 1 -19.89 -13.24 -19.63
CA MET A 1 -19.92 -11.78 -19.35
C MET A 1 -18.61 -11.48 -18.67
N SER A 2 -17.70 -10.77 -19.32
CA SER A 2 -16.41 -10.37 -18.72
C SER A 2 -16.76 -9.40 -17.57
N SER A 3 -16.50 -9.81 -16.33
CA SER A 3 -16.62 -8.92 -15.19
C SER A 3 -15.59 -7.80 -15.36
N GLU A 4 -16.00 -6.55 -15.13
CA GLU A 4 -15.04 -5.45 -15.15
C GLU A 4 -14.02 -5.61 -14.02
N PRO A 5 -12.71 -5.41 -14.28
CA PRO A 5 -11.67 -5.57 -13.28
C PRO A 5 -11.86 -4.59 -12.10
N ALA A 6 -11.46 -5.01 -10.89
CA ALA A 6 -11.46 -4.15 -9.71
C ALA A 6 -10.38 -3.06 -9.80
N ILE A 7 -9.22 -3.40 -10.37
CA ILE A 7 -8.13 -2.44 -10.61
C ILE A 7 -7.69 -2.55 -12.06
N ARG A 8 -7.56 -1.41 -12.74
CA ARG A 8 -7.01 -1.31 -14.09
C ARG A 8 -5.92 -0.26 -14.11
N CYS A 9 -4.73 -0.63 -14.53
CA CYS A 9 -3.60 0.26 -14.79
C CYS A 9 -3.23 0.18 -16.26
N LYS A 10 -3.06 1.34 -16.92
CA LYS A 10 -2.72 1.43 -18.34
C LYS A 10 -1.64 2.46 -18.57
N GLY A 11 -0.45 2.00 -18.93
CA GLY A 11 0.68 2.85 -19.27
C GLY A 11 1.18 3.71 -18.10
N ILE A 12 1.04 3.24 -16.84
CA ILE A 12 1.41 4.02 -15.67
C ILE A 12 2.91 4.27 -15.65
N GLY A 13 3.28 5.55 -15.65
CA GLY A 13 4.63 6.02 -15.42
C GLY A 13 4.66 7.05 -14.31
N LYS A 14 5.70 6.99 -13.47
CA LYS A 14 5.90 7.96 -12.39
C LYS A 14 7.32 8.48 -12.37
N ALA A 15 7.46 9.78 -12.50
CA ALA A 15 8.70 10.52 -12.31
C ALA A 15 8.59 11.43 -11.09
N PHE A 16 9.69 11.55 -10.36
CA PHE A 16 9.86 12.52 -9.29
C PHE A 16 10.88 13.58 -9.70
N GLN A 17 10.59 14.83 -9.35
CA GLN A 17 11.50 15.96 -9.56
C GLN A 17 12.51 16.03 -8.43
N LEU A 18 13.77 15.83 -8.73
CA LEU A 18 14.87 15.91 -7.79
C LEU A 18 15.57 17.26 -7.94
N TYR A 19 15.54 18.08 -6.88
CA TYR A 19 16.21 19.37 -6.81
C TYR A 19 17.57 19.18 -6.13
N ALA A 20 18.63 19.73 -6.72
CA ALA A 20 19.99 19.65 -6.15
C ALA A 20 20.15 20.54 -4.90
N HIS A 21 19.46 21.67 -4.87
CA HIS A 21 19.50 22.63 -3.75
C HIS A 21 18.09 23.08 -3.37
N GLN A 22 17.87 23.44 -2.09
CA GLN A 22 16.57 23.90 -1.60
C GLN A 22 16.03 25.12 -2.38
N ASN A 23 16.92 26.01 -2.83
CA ASN A 23 16.53 27.20 -3.60
C ASN A 23 16.11 26.88 -5.04
N ASP A 24 16.37 25.69 -5.54
CA ASP A 24 16.04 25.34 -6.93
C ASP A 24 14.54 25.16 -7.14
N GLN A 25 13.78 24.80 -6.08
CA GLN A 25 12.32 24.81 -6.12
C GLN A 25 11.77 26.23 -6.35
N LEU A 26 12.31 27.24 -5.64
CA LEU A 26 11.92 28.65 -5.83
C LEU A 26 12.30 29.14 -7.23
N LYS A 27 13.51 28.81 -7.70
CA LYS A 27 13.95 29.13 -9.06
C LYS A 27 13.06 28.47 -10.11
N GLN A 28 12.61 27.24 -9.88
CA GLN A 28 11.68 26.54 -10.78
C GLN A 28 10.34 27.26 -10.87
N ILE A 29 9.81 27.77 -9.75
CA ILE A 29 8.56 28.54 -9.73
C ILE A 29 8.72 29.89 -10.48
N LEU A 30 9.83 30.58 -10.28
CA LEU A 30 10.05 31.93 -10.85
C LEU A 30 10.52 31.87 -12.31
N PHE A 31 11.35 30.92 -12.67
CA PHE A 31 12.06 30.86 -13.96
C PHE A 31 11.83 29.57 -14.73
N GLY A 32 10.92 28.69 -14.26
CA GLY A 32 10.66 27.36 -14.83
C GLY A 32 10.16 27.36 -16.27
N LEU A 33 9.63 28.50 -16.76
CA LEU A 33 9.26 28.67 -18.18
C LEU A 33 10.49 28.76 -19.11
N TRP A 34 11.66 29.13 -18.58
CA TRP A 34 12.86 29.41 -19.35
C TRP A 34 13.96 28.40 -19.14
N LYS A 35 14.00 27.77 -17.94
CA LYS A 35 15.02 26.80 -17.57
C LYS A 35 14.49 25.80 -16.55
N THR A 36 14.82 24.52 -16.72
CA THR A 36 14.52 23.44 -15.77
C THR A 36 15.60 23.38 -14.69
N PHE A 37 15.19 23.39 -13.42
CA PHE A 37 16.06 23.38 -12.25
C PHE A 37 15.98 22.07 -11.45
N TYR A 38 15.41 21.01 -12.03
CA TYR A 38 15.31 19.67 -11.44
C TYR A 38 15.78 18.60 -12.43
N LYS A 39 16.10 17.42 -11.89
CA LYS A 39 16.29 16.20 -12.68
C LYS A 39 15.09 15.30 -12.46
N GLU A 40 14.56 14.75 -13.54
CA GLU A 40 13.52 13.71 -13.43
C GLU A 40 14.16 12.37 -13.07
N LYS A 41 13.64 11.75 -12.01
CA LYS A 41 13.93 10.35 -11.67
C LYS A 41 12.68 9.54 -11.89
N TRP A 42 12.68 8.77 -12.95
CA TRP A 42 11.61 7.83 -13.23
C TRP A 42 11.72 6.63 -12.28
N VAL A 43 10.59 6.26 -11.68
CA VAL A 43 10.46 5.14 -10.73
C VAL A 43 9.56 4.06 -11.29
N LEU A 44 8.54 4.44 -12.09
CA LEU A 44 7.67 3.51 -12.80
C LEU A 44 7.66 3.86 -14.28
N HIS A 45 7.66 2.81 -15.12
CA HIS A 45 7.74 2.93 -16.58
C HIS A 45 6.66 2.05 -17.22
N ASP A 46 5.68 2.67 -17.89
CA ASP A 46 4.69 2.03 -18.77
C ASP A 46 4.02 0.76 -18.20
N MET A 47 3.61 0.82 -16.93
CA MET A 47 3.00 -0.33 -16.26
C MET A 47 1.56 -0.52 -16.73
N THR A 48 1.27 -1.71 -17.24
CA THR A 48 -0.08 -2.08 -17.71
C THR A 48 -0.45 -3.44 -17.15
N PHE A 49 -1.51 -3.49 -16.33
CA PHE A 49 -2.05 -4.72 -15.75
C PHE A 49 -3.48 -4.51 -15.24
N THR A 50 -4.16 -5.61 -14.96
CA THR A 50 -5.48 -5.63 -14.31
C THR A 50 -5.49 -6.57 -13.12
N VAL A 51 -6.35 -6.26 -12.13
CA VAL A 51 -6.71 -7.15 -11.03
C VAL A 51 -8.22 -7.36 -11.10
N GLU A 52 -8.63 -8.61 -11.21
CA GLU A 52 -10.03 -8.97 -11.30
C GLU A 52 -10.74 -8.85 -9.95
N LYS A 53 -12.06 -8.70 -9.97
CA LYS A 53 -12.84 -8.64 -8.73
C LYS A 53 -12.75 -9.97 -7.95
N GLY A 54 -12.37 -9.88 -6.68
CA GLY A 54 -12.14 -11.04 -5.81
C GLY A 54 -10.79 -11.71 -6.00
N GLU A 55 -9.92 -11.17 -6.88
CA GLU A 55 -8.58 -11.71 -7.11
C GLU A 55 -7.59 -11.21 -6.03
N ARG A 56 -6.64 -12.06 -5.67
CA ARG A 56 -5.56 -11.79 -4.72
C ARG A 56 -4.24 -11.74 -5.49
N VAL A 57 -3.68 -10.53 -5.64
CA VAL A 57 -2.44 -10.31 -6.39
C VAL A 57 -1.34 -9.89 -5.43
N GLY A 58 -0.24 -10.64 -5.43
CA GLY A 58 0.99 -10.28 -4.73
C GLY A 58 1.92 -9.49 -5.64
N ILE A 59 2.62 -8.50 -5.10
CA ILE A 59 3.66 -7.75 -5.82
C ILE A 59 5.01 -8.15 -5.25
N LEU A 60 5.87 -8.70 -6.10
CA LEU A 60 7.27 -8.99 -5.81
C LEU A 60 8.19 -7.96 -6.46
N GLY A 61 9.35 -7.77 -5.87
CA GLY A 61 10.41 -6.94 -6.42
C GLY A 61 11.37 -6.48 -5.34
N ARG A 62 12.58 -6.13 -5.74
CA ARG A 62 13.63 -5.61 -4.83
C ARG A 62 13.24 -4.28 -4.21
N ASN A 63 13.98 -3.89 -3.16
CA ASN A 63 13.87 -2.55 -2.60
C ASN A 63 14.21 -1.51 -3.68
N GLY A 64 13.36 -0.48 -3.79
CA GLY A 64 13.48 0.54 -4.84
C GLY A 64 12.90 0.16 -6.20
N ALA A 65 12.32 -1.04 -6.38
CA ALA A 65 11.66 -1.43 -7.64
C ALA A 65 10.39 -0.62 -7.98
N GLY A 66 9.85 0.16 -7.02
CA GLY A 66 8.67 0.99 -7.22
C GLY A 66 7.38 0.47 -6.60
N LYS A 67 7.42 -0.63 -5.81
CA LYS A 67 6.25 -1.28 -5.19
C LYS A 67 5.37 -0.28 -4.43
N THR A 68 5.93 0.41 -3.43
CA THR A 68 5.20 1.40 -2.62
C THR A 68 4.67 2.56 -3.45
N THR A 69 5.44 3.02 -4.46
CA THR A 69 4.98 4.08 -5.39
C THR A 69 3.77 3.62 -6.20
N LEU A 70 3.77 2.38 -6.68
CA LEU A 70 2.63 1.80 -7.39
C LEU A 70 1.39 1.73 -6.48
N LEU A 71 1.54 1.22 -5.25
CA LEU A 71 0.45 1.15 -4.29
C LEU A 71 -0.11 2.54 -3.96
N GLN A 72 0.76 3.55 -3.78
CA GLN A 72 0.34 4.94 -3.54
C GLN A 72 -0.46 5.53 -4.70
N ILE A 73 -0.12 5.18 -5.95
CA ILE A 73 -0.90 5.59 -7.12
C ILE A 73 -2.28 4.94 -7.10
N ILE A 74 -2.35 3.63 -6.89
CA ILE A 74 -3.61 2.88 -6.85
C ILE A 74 -4.53 3.37 -5.72
N CYS A 75 -3.96 3.77 -4.58
CA CYS A 75 -4.70 4.38 -3.47
C CYS A 75 -5.10 5.85 -3.71
N GLY A 76 -4.68 6.46 -4.83
CA GLY A 76 -4.94 7.88 -5.10
C GLY A 76 -4.14 8.86 -4.23
N ILE A 77 -3.14 8.37 -3.47
CA ILE A 77 -2.27 9.22 -2.63
C ILE A 77 -1.34 10.07 -3.50
N THR A 78 -0.88 9.52 -4.62
CA THR A 78 -0.07 10.26 -5.60
C THR A 78 -0.59 10.01 -7.02
N MET A 79 -0.54 11.05 -7.86
CA MET A 79 -0.96 10.94 -9.26
C MET A 79 0.19 10.36 -10.10
N PRO A 80 -0.11 9.53 -11.11
CA PRO A 80 0.89 9.13 -12.09
C PRO A 80 1.35 10.33 -12.92
N THR A 81 2.57 10.28 -13.46
CA THR A 81 3.08 11.28 -14.41
C THR A 81 2.56 11.02 -15.82
N LYS A 82 2.33 9.74 -16.14
CA LYS A 82 1.77 9.26 -17.43
C LYS A 82 0.83 8.10 -17.17
N GLY A 83 -0.05 7.85 -18.15
CA GLY A 83 -1.01 6.76 -18.10
C GLY A 83 -2.22 7.07 -17.22
N GLU A 84 -3.07 6.07 -17.08
CA GLU A 84 -4.34 6.17 -16.35
C GLU A 84 -4.56 4.93 -15.48
N PHE A 85 -5.23 5.11 -14.34
CA PHE A 85 -5.66 4.01 -13.50
C PHE A 85 -7.11 4.20 -13.07
N GLU A 86 -7.75 3.09 -12.83
CA GLU A 86 -9.13 3.05 -12.34
C GLU A 86 -9.23 1.98 -11.24
N VAL A 87 -9.87 2.32 -10.14
CA VAL A 87 -10.21 1.36 -9.07
C VAL A 87 -11.71 1.43 -8.83
N LYS A 88 -12.36 0.28 -8.87
CA LYS A 88 -13.79 0.16 -8.64
C LYS A 88 -14.08 -0.29 -7.22
N GLY A 89 -14.88 0.49 -6.53
CA GLY A 89 -15.25 0.25 -5.14
C GLY A 89 -14.41 1.03 -4.14
N ARG A 90 -14.61 0.72 -2.87
CA ARG A 90 -13.96 1.37 -1.73
C ARG A 90 -12.62 0.68 -1.44
N ILE A 91 -11.55 1.47 -1.30
CA ILE A 91 -10.21 0.98 -0.97
C ILE A 91 -9.95 1.12 0.52
N ALA A 92 -9.44 0.07 1.16
CA ALA A 92 -8.81 0.16 2.49
C ALA A 92 -7.29 -0.01 2.35
N PRO A 93 -6.51 1.08 2.44
CA PRO A 93 -5.06 1.03 2.33
C PRO A 93 -4.42 0.75 3.69
N ILE A 94 -3.80 -0.41 3.85
CA ILE A 94 -2.90 -0.72 4.97
C ILE A 94 -1.49 -0.33 4.53
N LEU A 95 -1.27 0.98 4.34
CA LEU A 95 -0.01 1.59 3.92
C LEU A 95 0.44 2.58 4.99
N ALA A 96 1.73 2.56 5.38
CA ALA A 96 2.31 3.54 6.30
C ALA A 96 1.34 3.87 7.47
N LEU A 97 0.94 2.85 8.22
CA LEU A 97 -0.07 2.90 9.27
C LEU A 97 0.13 4.09 10.21
N GLY A 98 -0.88 4.95 10.34
CA GLY A 98 -0.85 6.14 11.20
C GLY A 98 -0.33 7.42 10.55
N SER A 99 0.09 7.40 9.29
CA SER A 99 0.38 8.63 8.55
C SER A 99 -0.92 9.42 8.34
N GLY A 100 -0.93 10.69 8.77
CA GLY A 100 -2.10 11.57 8.66
C GLY A 100 -2.95 11.68 9.93
N PHE A 101 -2.59 11.02 11.02
CA PHE A 101 -3.22 11.25 12.32
C PHE A 101 -2.75 12.56 12.94
N ASP A 102 -3.68 13.28 13.56
CA ASP A 102 -3.38 14.46 14.37
C ASP A 102 -3.07 14.03 15.81
N GLY A 103 -1.84 14.28 16.26
CA GLY A 103 -1.40 13.95 17.61
C GLY A 103 -2.15 14.69 18.72
N LEU A 104 -2.82 15.79 18.42
CA LEU A 104 -3.61 16.56 19.38
C LEU A 104 -5.01 15.98 19.62
N LEU A 105 -5.52 15.23 18.64
CA LEU A 105 -6.82 14.56 18.73
C LEU A 105 -6.69 13.19 19.41
N THR A 106 -7.78 12.74 20.00
CA THR A 106 -7.90 11.40 20.59
C THR A 106 -7.88 10.31 19.53
N GLY A 107 -7.66 9.05 19.93
CA GLY A 107 -7.80 7.90 19.05
C GLY A 107 -9.18 7.81 18.42
N ARG A 108 -10.22 8.08 19.20
CA ARG A 108 -11.61 8.12 18.73
C ARG A 108 -11.84 9.17 17.64
N GLU A 109 -11.33 10.39 17.84
CA GLU A 109 -11.49 11.47 16.87
C GLU A 109 -10.71 11.17 15.58
N ASN A 110 -9.46 10.70 15.70
CA ASN A 110 -8.68 10.25 14.55
C ASN A 110 -9.35 9.08 13.82
N ALA A 111 -9.93 8.12 14.55
CA ALA A 111 -10.65 7.01 13.95
C ALA A 111 -11.89 7.47 13.16
N ARG A 112 -12.63 8.44 13.67
CA ARG A 112 -13.76 9.05 12.95
C ARG A 112 -13.32 9.74 11.66
N ILE A 113 -12.24 10.51 11.73
CA ILE A 113 -11.68 11.21 10.56
C ILE A 113 -11.16 10.19 9.54
N GLY A 114 -10.36 9.20 10.00
CA GLY A 114 -9.80 8.17 9.14
C GLY A 114 -10.87 7.34 8.43
N ALA A 115 -11.91 6.92 9.15
CA ALA A 115 -13.04 6.20 8.56
C ALA A 115 -13.81 7.05 7.52
N ALA A 116 -14.00 8.35 7.79
CA ALA A 116 -14.62 9.26 6.83
C ALA A 116 -13.75 9.47 5.57
N ILE A 117 -12.43 9.56 5.72
CA ILE A 117 -11.48 9.62 4.59
C ILE A 117 -11.57 8.35 3.73
N LEU A 118 -11.78 7.18 4.35
CA LEU A 118 -12.00 5.92 3.64
C LEU A 118 -13.42 5.81 3.03
N GLY A 119 -14.21 6.88 3.09
CA GLY A 119 -15.50 6.98 2.42
C GLY A 119 -16.69 6.46 3.24
N LEU A 120 -16.56 6.27 4.56
CA LEU A 120 -17.72 5.99 5.41
C LEU A 120 -18.53 7.26 5.65
N SER A 121 -19.84 7.15 5.53
CA SER A 121 -20.76 8.20 5.96
C SER A 121 -20.72 8.37 7.48
N ARG A 122 -21.18 9.54 7.96
CA ARG A 122 -21.23 9.81 9.42
C ARG A 122 -21.98 8.71 10.19
N ARG A 123 -23.09 8.22 9.64
CA ARG A 123 -23.85 7.13 10.26
C ARG A 123 -23.05 5.84 10.33
N GLU A 124 -22.38 5.44 9.24
CA GLU A 124 -21.55 4.24 9.22
C GLU A 124 -20.39 4.34 10.22
N VAL A 125 -19.81 5.54 10.38
CA VAL A 125 -18.77 5.79 11.39
C VAL A 125 -19.32 5.65 12.79
N ASP A 126 -20.49 6.23 13.07
CA ASP A 126 -21.16 6.12 14.39
C ASP A 126 -21.52 4.66 14.70
N ASP A 127 -21.92 3.88 13.71
CA ASP A 127 -22.29 2.47 13.86
C ASP A 127 -21.07 1.57 14.14
N CYS A 128 -19.85 1.91 13.67
CA CYS A 128 -18.66 1.04 13.80
C CYS A 128 -17.57 1.56 14.74
N ILE A 129 -17.69 2.74 15.33
CA ILE A 129 -16.61 3.34 16.13
C ILE A 129 -16.24 2.52 17.36
N GLU A 130 -17.20 1.86 18.01
CA GLU A 130 -16.95 0.98 19.15
C GLU A 130 -16.28 -0.34 18.73
N ASP A 131 -16.62 -0.85 17.55
CA ASP A 131 -15.96 -2.02 16.98
C ASP A 131 -14.51 -1.71 16.60
N ILE A 132 -14.24 -0.50 16.07
CA ILE A 132 -12.87 -0.01 15.81
C ILE A 132 -12.09 0.04 17.13
N ALA A 133 -12.66 0.61 18.20
CA ALA A 133 -12.02 0.67 19.51
C ALA A 133 -11.71 -0.72 20.07
N ALA A 134 -12.68 -1.65 19.98
CA ALA A 134 -12.53 -3.03 20.43
C ALA A 134 -11.49 -3.80 19.60
N PHE A 135 -11.44 -3.54 18.28
CA PHE A 135 -10.44 -4.17 17.40
C PHE A 135 -9.04 -3.65 17.72
N ALA A 136 -8.86 -2.33 17.90
CA ALA A 136 -7.57 -1.71 18.22
C ALA A 136 -7.01 -2.21 19.56
N ASP A 137 -7.88 -2.52 20.52
CA ASP A 137 -7.53 -3.13 21.81
C ASP A 137 -6.42 -2.36 22.56
N ILE A 138 -6.61 -1.04 22.66
CA ILE A 138 -5.71 -0.13 23.40
C ILE A 138 -6.35 0.42 24.68
N GLY A 139 -7.53 -0.08 25.03
CA GLY A 139 -8.26 0.26 26.25
C GLY A 139 -8.52 1.77 26.41
N PRO A 140 -8.34 2.33 27.62
CA PRO A 140 -8.65 3.74 27.90
C PRO A 140 -7.84 4.74 27.08
N PHE A 141 -6.74 4.32 26.48
CA PHE A 141 -5.94 5.20 25.63
C PHE A 141 -6.72 5.69 24.41
N PHE A 142 -7.73 4.93 23.93
CA PHE A 142 -8.55 5.35 22.79
C PHE A 142 -9.19 6.72 22.98
N GLU A 143 -9.41 7.15 24.24
CA GLU A 143 -9.94 8.47 24.62
C GLU A 143 -8.84 9.50 24.94
N GLN A 144 -7.56 9.14 24.81
CA GLN A 144 -6.44 10.06 25.07
C GLN A 144 -5.88 10.61 23.75
N PRO A 145 -5.21 11.78 23.77
CA PRO A 145 -4.56 12.33 22.59
C PRO A 145 -3.49 11.39 22.02
N MET A 146 -3.46 11.22 20.70
CA MET A 146 -2.56 10.28 20.02
C MET A 146 -1.07 10.58 20.20
N ARG A 147 -0.69 11.80 20.56
CA ARG A 147 0.70 12.13 20.94
C ARG A 147 1.23 11.32 22.13
N THR A 148 0.34 10.69 22.90
CA THR A 148 0.72 9.84 24.04
C THR A 148 0.86 8.36 23.65
N TYR A 149 0.59 8.01 22.38
CA TYR A 149 0.59 6.64 21.93
C TYR A 149 2.00 6.15 21.56
N SER A 150 2.24 4.87 21.78
CA SER A 150 3.35 4.17 21.12
C SER A 150 3.06 3.98 19.63
N MET A 151 4.11 3.73 18.83
CA MET A 151 3.95 3.41 17.41
C MET A 151 3.06 2.18 17.18
N GLY A 152 3.16 1.18 18.09
CA GLY A 152 2.28 0.00 18.05
C GLY A 152 0.80 0.35 18.28
N MET A 153 0.49 1.27 19.21
CA MET A 153 -0.89 1.73 19.43
C MET A 153 -1.43 2.50 18.23
N ILE A 154 -0.61 3.36 17.63
CA ILE A 154 -0.96 4.09 16.41
C ILE A 154 -1.32 3.11 15.28
N ALA A 155 -0.49 2.10 15.07
CA ALA A 155 -0.70 1.10 14.04
C ALA A 155 -1.94 0.23 14.30
N ARG A 156 -2.23 -0.12 15.57
CA ARG A 156 -3.44 -0.85 15.95
C ARG A 156 -4.71 -0.06 15.61
N VAL A 157 -4.75 1.24 15.89
CA VAL A 157 -5.88 2.10 15.55
C VAL A 157 -6.01 2.23 14.03
N ALA A 158 -4.91 2.46 13.31
CA ALA A 158 -4.92 2.61 11.86
C ALA A 158 -5.42 1.33 11.17
N PHE A 159 -4.94 0.16 11.59
CA PHE A 159 -5.42 -1.12 11.07
C PHE A 159 -6.90 -1.34 11.38
N ALA A 160 -7.33 -1.04 12.61
CA ALA A 160 -8.73 -1.18 13.03
C ALA A 160 -9.67 -0.34 12.16
N ILE A 161 -9.28 0.89 11.80
CA ILE A 161 -10.05 1.74 10.88
C ILE A 161 -10.18 1.07 9.50
N CYS A 162 -9.06 0.57 8.94
CA CYS A 162 -9.06 -0.12 7.65
C CYS A 162 -9.93 -1.38 7.68
N ALA A 163 -9.88 -2.15 8.76
CA ALA A 163 -10.67 -3.37 8.92
C ALA A 163 -12.20 -3.11 8.95
N HIS A 164 -12.61 -1.91 9.36
CA HIS A 164 -14.04 -1.54 9.43
C HIS A 164 -14.50 -0.63 8.27
N ALA A 165 -13.63 -0.37 7.29
CA ALA A 165 -13.93 0.52 6.17
C ALA A 165 -14.95 -0.05 5.16
N LYS A 166 -15.45 -1.29 5.33
CA LYS A 166 -16.34 -1.97 4.36
C LYS A 166 -15.78 -1.89 2.94
N ALA A 167 -14.49 -2.24 2.79
CA ALA A 167 -13.77 -2.10 1.54
C ALA A 167 -14.15 -3.20 0.53
N ASP A 168 -14.03 -2.87 -0.76
CA ASP A 168 -14.09 -3.83 -1.88
C ASP A 168 -12.67 -4.30 -2.25
N VAL A 169 -11.68 -3.42 -2.02
CA VAL A 169 -10.25 -3.63 -2.34
C VAL A 169 -9.41 -3.36 -1.11
N LEU A 170 -8.63 -4.35 -0.69
CA LEU A 170 -7.64 -4.23 0.37
C LEU A 170 -6.24 -4.09 -0.23
N ILE A 171 -5.53 -3.05 0.16
CA ILE A 171 -4.15 -2.83 -0.26
C ILE A 171 -3.24 -2.96 0.96
N VAL A 172 -2.26 -3.88 0.90
CA VAL A 172 -1.38 -4.20 2.02
C VAL A 172 0.08 -3.99 1.60
N ASP A 173 0.82 -3.15 2.33
CA ASP A 173 2.25 -2.92 2.11
C ASP A 173 3.01 -3.33 3.39
N GLU A 174 3.68 -4.48 3.37
CA GLU A 174 4.62 -4.98 4.41
C GLU A 174 4.20 -4.73 5.89
N ALA A 175 3.09 -4.04 6.09
CA ALA A 175 2.64 -3.48 7.37
C ALA A 175 2.08 -4.51 8.36
N LEU A 176 2.16 -5.81 8.06
CA LEU A 176 1.65 -6.87 8.95
C LEU A 176 2.56 -7.12 10.15
N SER A 177 3.81 -6.63 10.13
CA SER A 177 4.77 -6.77 11.22
C SER A 177 4.57 -5.76 12.35
N VAL A 178 3.36 -5.20 12.53
CA VAL A 178 3.08 -4.12 13.47
C VAL A 178 2.33 -4.65 14.69
N GLY A 179 2.75 -4.21 15.86
CA GLY A 179 2.17 -4.64 17.12
C GLY A 179 2.85 -5.89 17.70
N ASP A 180 2.21 -6.50 18.68
CA ASP A 180 2.63 -7.77 19.25
C ASP A 180 2.08 -8.96 18.46
N GLU A 181 2.56 -10.16 18.80
CA GLU A 181 2.19 -11.42 18.11
C GLU A 181 0.66 -11.67 18.15
N ILE A 182 -0.02 -11.26 19.21
CA ILE A 182 -1.47 -11.43 19.34
C ILE A 182 -2.20 -10.56 18.32
N PHE A 183 -1.77 -9.31 18.17
CA PHE A 183 -2.37 -8.39 17.22
C PHE A 183 -2.04 -8.78 15.76
N GLN A 184 -0.82 -9.27 15.50
CA GLN A 184 -0.45 -9.79 14.18
C GLN A 184 -1.37 -10.93 13.75
N ARG A 185 -1.61 -11.92 14.62
CA ARG A 185 -2.57 -13.02 14.35
C ARG A 185 -3.99 -12.51 14.06
N LYS A 186 -4.41 -11.42 14.73
CA LYS A 186 -5.71 -10.79 14.50
C LYS A 186 -5.77 -10.13 13.11
N CYS A 187 -4.69 -9.48 12.68
CA CYS A 187 -4.56 -8.90 11.35
C CYS A 187 -4.54 -9.98 10.25
N GLU A 188 -3.75 -11.04 10.44
CA GLU A 188 -3.69 -12.19 9.52
C GLU A 188 -5.06 -12.85 9.34
N LYS A 189 -5.76 -13.07 10.46
CA LYS A 189 -7.12 -13.62 10.41
C LYS A 189 -8.06 -12.70 9.63
N TYR A 190 -8.01 -11.38 9.86
CA TYR A 190 -8.83 -10.43 9.12
C TYR A 190 -8.56 -10.52 7.61
N ILE A 191 -7.28 -10.54 7.20
CA ILE A 191 -6.88 -10.65 5.80
C ILE A 191 -7.35 -11.98 5.20
N ALA A 192 -7.18 -13.08 5.93
CA ALA A 192 -7.66 -14.40 5.49
C ALA A 192 -9.19 -14.44 5.32
N ASP A 193 -9.94 -13.82 6.24
CA ASP A 193 -11.40 -13.74 6.12
C ASP A 193 -11.82 -12.82 4.96
N PHE A 194 -11.16 -11.66 4.79
CA PHE A 194 -11.41 -10.74 3.69
C PHE A 194 -11.07 -11.38 2.33
N SER A 195 -10.02 -12.20 2.25
CA SER A 195 -9.57 -12.86 1.03
C SER A 195 -10.59 -13.79 0.38
N ARG A 196 -11.65 -14.17 1.10
CA ARG A 196 -12.70 -15.05 0.60
C ARG A 196 -13.66 -14.35 -0.36
N THR A 197 -13.80 -13.04 -0.26
CA THR A 197 -14.80 -12.27 -1.01
C THR A 197 -14.27 -10.95 -1.59
N GLY A 198 -13.21 -10.40 -1.00
CA GLY A 198 -12.61 -9.12 -1.38
C GLY A 198 -11.46 -9.27 -2.36
N THR A 199 -11.14 -8.18 -3.04
CA THR A 199 -9.95 -8.07 -3.90
C THR A 199 -8.77 -7.65 -3.05
N ILE A 200 -7.61 -8.30 -3.20
CA ILE A 200 -6.40 -7.98 -2.46
C ILE A 200 -5.26 -7.66 -3.41
N LEU A 201 -4.57 -6.55 -3.14
CA LEU A 201 -3.28 -6.25 -3.73
C LEU A 201 -2.27 -6.07 -2.60
N MET A 202 -1.22 -6.89 -2.57
CA MET A 202 -0.32 -6.91 -1.42
C MET A 202 1.15 -7.00 -1.80
N VAL A 203 1.98 -6.37 -0.95
CA VAL A 203 3.43 -6.52 -0.94
C VAL A 203 3.82 -7.23 0.35
N SER A 204 4.62 -8.27 0.25
CA SER A 204 5.21 -8.96 1.40
C SER A 204 6.62 -9.44 1.07
N HIS A 205 7.49 -9.49 2.08
CA HIS A 205 8.78 -10.16 1.99
C HIS A 205 8.68 -11.67 2.27
N ASP A 206 7.57 -12.12 2.84
CA ASP A 206 7.30 -13.55 3.06
C ASP A 206 6.77 -14.17 1.76
N LEU A 207 7.68 -14.80 1.03
CA LEU A 207 7.37 -15.42 -0.26
C LEU A 207 6.45 -16.64 -0.10
N ASP A 208 6.55 -17.38 1.01
CA ASP A 208 5.71 -18.54 1.27
C ASP A 208 4.27 -18.10 1.59
N PHE A 209 4.11 -16.98 2.30
CA PHE A 209 2.82 -16.37 2.53
C PHE A 209 2.16 -15.92 1.22
N LEU A 210 2.91 -15.26 0.32
CA LEU A 210 2.39 -14.85 -0.99
C LEU A 210 2.03 -16.07 -1.86
N GLU A 211 2.86 -17.12 -1.86
CA GLU A 211 2.61 -18.34 -2.64
C GLU A 211 1.31 -19.03 -2.24
N ASN A 212 1.00 -19.04 -0.94
CA ASN A 212 -0.19 -19.70 -0.40
C ASN A 212 -1.46 -18.86 -0.49
N LEU A 213 -1.35 -17.52 -0.47
CA LEU A 213 -2.51 -16.63 -0.42
C LEU A 213 -2.92 -16.11 -1.81
N CYS A 214 -1.97 -15.81 -2.68
CA CYS A 214 -2.23 -15.09 -3.93
C CYS A 214 -2.65 -16.03 -5.07
N ASP A 215 -3.54 -15.53 -5.92
CA ASP A 215 -3.93 -16.19 -7.17
C ASP A 215 -2.94 -15.89 -8.29
N ARG A 216 -2.32 -14.69 -8.24
CA ARG A 216 -1.29 -14.26 -9.19
C ARG A 216 -0.23 -13.43 -8.48
N ILE A 217 0.97 -13.45 -9.05
CA ILE A 217 2.08 -12.59 -8.64
C ILE A 217 2.43 -11.64 -9.79
N LEU A 218 2.63 -10.37 -9.45
CA LEU A 218 3.21 -9.35 -10.31
C LEU A 218 4.67 -9.14 -9.88
N TRP A 219 5.62 -9.53 -10.74
CA TRP A 219 7.04 -9.26 -10.52
C TRP A 219 7.40 -7.90 -11.08
N LEU A 220 7.74 -6.99 -10.18
CA LEU A 220 8.18 -5.62 -10.49
C LEU A 220 9.71 -5.55 -10.47
N GLU A 221 10.31 -5.16 -11.56
CA GLU A 221 11.76 -5.01 -11.69
C GLU A 221 12.10 -3.66 -12.31
N GLN A 222 12.90 -2.84 -11.61
CA GLN A 222 13.34 -1.51 -12.09
C GLN A 222 12.20 -0.64 -12.65
N GLY A 223 11.04 -0.67 -12.00
CA GLY A 223 9.88 0.14 -12.36
C GLY A 223 9.05 -0.37 -13.54
N VAL A 224 9.30 -1.57 -14.04
CA VAL A 224 8.50 -2.23 -15.08
C VAL A 224 7.89 -3.53 -14.56
N VAL A 225 6.77 -3.93 -15.12
CA VAL A 225 6.21 -5.27 -14.91
C VAL A 225 7.07 -6.26 -15.71
N LYS A 226 7.89 -7.03 -15.02
CA LYS A 226 8.71 -8.07 -15.67
C LYS A 226 7.84 -9.24 -16.07
N GLU A 227 6.97 -9.65 -15.17
CA GLU A 227 6.05 -10.76 -15.39
C GLU A 227 4.85 -10.68 -14.46
N ILE A 228 3.72 -11.28 -14.88
CA ILE A 228 2.55 -11.49 -14.05
C ILE A 228 1.96 -12.87 -14.33
N GLY A 229 1.70 -13.68 -13.30
CA GLY A 229 1.18 -15.04 -13.49
C GLY A 229 1.21 -15.91 -12.24
N ASP A 230 1.40 -17.20 -12.45
CA ASP A 230 1.34 -18.24 -11.41
C ASP A 230 2.33 -18.00 -10.26
N PRO A 231 1.86 -18.02 -8.99
CA PRO A 231 2.69 -17.71 -7.84
C PRO A 231 3.90 -18.63 -7.68
N LYS A 232 3.71 -19.94 -7.81
CA LYS A 232 4.79 -20.92 -7.60
C LYS A 232 5.92 -20.73 -8.60
N ARG A 233 5.56 -20.53 -9.87
CA ARG A 233 6.52 -20.32 -10.93
C ARG A 233 7.28 -19.01 -10.75
N ILE A 234 6.57 -17.89 -10.59
CA ILE A 234 7.22 -16.57 -10.49
C ILE A 234 8.08 -16.46 -9.23
N ILE A 235 7.64 -17.02 -8.11
CA ILE A 235 8.43 -17.01 -6.87
C ILE A 235 9.70 -17.86 -7.01
N ALA A 236 9.61 -19.03 -7.66
CA ALA A 236 10.79 -19.84 -7.95
C ALA A 236 11.79 -19.10 -8.85
N ASP A 237 11.33 -18.46 -9.91
CA ASP A 237 12.16 -17.66 -10.82
C ASP A 237 12.78 -16.45 -10.11
N TYR A 238 12.01 -15.79 -9.24
CA TYR A 238 12.50 -14.68 -8.41
C TYR A 238 13.60 -15.12 -7.45
N ARG A 239 13.43 -16.25 -6.73
CA ARG A 239 14.45 -16.82 -5.84
C ARG A 239 15.74 -17.16 -6.61
N ALA A 240 15.61 -17.78 -7.78
CA ALA A 240 16.75 -18.12 -8.63
C ALA A 240 17.51 -16.86 -9.09
N ALA A 241 16.79 -15.80 -9.48
CA ALA A 241 17.39 -14.53 -9.86
C ALA A 241 18.14 -13.88 -8.69
N MET A 242 17.57 -13.90 -7.47
CA MET A 242 18.25 -13.35 -6.28
C MET A 242 19.54 -14.09 -5.96
N LEU A 243 19.53 -15.43 -5.99
CA LEU A 243 20.73 -16.24 -5.75
C LEU A 243 21.83 -16.00 -6.80
N ALA A 244 21.44 -15.84 -8.07
CA ALA A 244 22.38 -15.56 -9.14
C ALA A 244 23.09 -14.19 -8.95
N GLU A 245 22.35 -13.16 -8.53
CA GLU A 245 22.92 -11.85 -8.24
C GLU A 245 23.86 -11.87 -7.03
N GLU A 246 23.46 -12.56 -5.95
CA GLU A 246 24.33 -12.72 -4.76
C GLU A 246 25.65 -13.41 -5.12
N ALA A 247 25.59 -14.46 -5.95
CA ALA A 247 26.78 -15.16 -6.43
C ALA A 247 27.69 -14.24 -7.29
N GLN A 248 27.10 -13.40 -8.15
CA GLN A 248 27.86 -12.42 -8.93
C GLN A 248 28.50 -11.35 -8.06
N ALA A 249 27.78 -10.84 -7.05
CA ALA A 249 28.32 -9.86 -6.10
C ALA A 249 29.46 -10.43 -5.26
N ALA A 250 29.36 -11.69 -4.82
CA ALA A 250 30.41 -12.38 -4.07
C ALA A 250 31.66 -12.72 -4.91
N GLY A 251 31.48 -12.93 -6.22
CA GLY A 251 32.61 -13.19 -7.15
C GLY A 251 33.35 -11.93 -7.62
N ALA A 252 32.77 -10.74 -7.38
CA ALA A 252 33.34 -9.44 -7.76
C ALA A 252 34.07 -8.72 -6.60
N ALA A 253 34.04 -9.28 -5.37
CA ALA A 253 34.73 -8.80 -4.16
C ALA A 253 36.02 -9.55 -3.90
#